data_398663460104251f3016c0c9168d0367
#
_entry.id   398663460104251f3016c0c9168d0367
#
_cell.length_a   1.000
_cell.length_b   1.000
_cell.length_c   1.000
_cell.angle_alpha   90.00
_cell.angle_beta   90.00
_cell.angle_gamma   90.00
#
_symmetry.space_group_name_H-M   'P 1'
#
loop_
_entity.id
_entity.type
_entity.pdbx_description
1 polymer ?
#
loop_
_entity_poly.entity_id
_entity_poly.type
_entity_poly.pdbx_seq_one_letter_code
_entity_poly.pdbx_strand_id
1 'polypeptide(L)'
;MKRNTLYKLIDLISFSPQIRELADLLNRKVAHVEEETPDLLSHPGGFTRAFHKRRIGIAASYIQIARQLDMKDHNKRLHALKTLIELSLHAKTVSMPLNTARVQIEIMKEAIKNLDNRRKQMEMIADFSLASYGHEATIRQFLTELRRVEIPEKGKSLKELNLGWDSHVHDNLSEGRKTPSQLVLDAFIKGISNLTLAYYDVSDKDLIFEATEAGKILGVDVTIGIEFSVGPRCCRKHFMYLPPPAFFEYYDIHRQRLSRFMDGLEENRRRRQITITTILETFNNTYRHRLNEGYREGSTLAINPLKIEDLQKIVPHGQYSRNHLNELLYVRFRETLRRRVLILRVQNEIFRQLHHQGKVSEWEVGQVEN
;
A
#
# COMPACT_ATOMS: atom_id res chain seq x y z
N MET A 1 -0.88 31.55 -14.46
CA MET A 1 -2.36 31.42 -14.46
C MET A 1 -2.95 30.85 -15.76
N LYS A 2 -2.48 31.22 -16.96
CA LYS A 2 -3.06 30.76 -18.26
C LYS A 2 -2.92 29.25 -18.56
N ARG A 3 -1.85 28.59 -18.11
CA ARG A 3 -1.61 27.16 -18.39
C ARG A 3 -2.61 26.21 -17.67
N ASN A 4 -2.99 26.56 -16.45
CA ASN A 4 -3.92 25.76 -15.65
C ASN A 4 -5.38 25.81 -16.17
N THR A 5 -5.77 26.91 -16.83
CA THR A 5 -7.10 27.10 -17.40
C THR A 5 -7.25 26.28 -18.68
N LEU A 6 -6.21 26.20 -19.52
CA LEU A 6 -6.20 25.42 -20.75
C LEU A 6 -6.31 23.91 -20.46
N TYR A 7 -5.57 23.39 -19.48
CA TYR A 7 -5.67 21.98 -19.07
C TYR A 7 -7.08 21.63 -18.54
N LYS A 8 -7.69 22.51 -17.75
CA LYS A 8 -9.07 22.33 -17.29
C LYS A 8 -10.08 22.27 -18.44
N LEU A 9 -9.87 23.06 -19.48
CA LEU A 9 -10.73 23.10 -20.67
C LEU A 9 -10.57 21.79 -21.48
N ILE A 10 -9.35 21.32 -21.66
CA ILE A 10 -9.05 20.06 -22.33
C ILE A 10 -9.71 18.89 -21.57
N ASP A 11 -9.58 18.85 -20.23
CA ASP A 11 -10.19 17.84 -19.41
C ASP A 11 -11.73 17.85 -19.49
N LEU A 12 -12.34 19.04 -19.63
CA LEU A 12 -13.77 19.20 -19.82
C LEU A 12 -14.28 18.60 -21.14
N ILE A 13 -13.47 18.67 -22.19
CA ILE A 13 -13.82 18.17 -23.53
C ILE A 13 -13.51 16.66 -23.62
N SER A 14 -12.39 16.22 -23.04
CA SER A 14 -11.88 14.85 -23.20
C SER A 14 -12.57 13.82 -22.31
N PHE A 15 -13.14 14.22 -21.17
CA PHE A 15 -13.70 13.28 -20.19
C PHE A 15 -15.13 13.64 -19.78
N SER A 16 -15.97 12.60 -19.61
CA SER A 16 -17.33 12.78 -19.15
C SER A 16 -17.40 13.39 -17.74
N PRO A 17 -18.53 14.05 -17.37
CA PRO A 17 -18.72 14.56 -16.01
C PRO A 17 -18.55 13.48 -14.93
N GLN A 18 -18.97 12.25 -15.20
CA GLN A 18 -18.87 11.11 -14.29
C GLN A 18 -17.41 10.72 -14.00
N ILE A 19 -16.56 10.67 -15.04
CA ILE A 19 -15.12 10.37 -14.89
C ILE A 19 -14.46 11.46 -14.05
N ARG A 20 -14.79 12.72 -14.25
CA ARG A 20 -14.26 13.84 -13.47
C ARG A 20 -14.68 13.77 -12.00
N GLU A 21 -15.97 13.43 -11.75
CA GLU A 21 -16.50 13.25 -10.38
C GLU A 21 -15.80 12.11 -9.64
N LEU A 22 -15.54 11.00 -10.33
CA LEU A 22 -14.78 9.88 -9.76
C LEU A 22 -13.34 10.24 -9.45
N ALA A 23 -12.67 11.01 -10.31
CA ALA A 23 -11.34 11.54 -10.04
C ALA A 23 -11.34 12.49 -8.81
N ASP A 24 -12.38 13.31 -8.65
CA ASP A 24 -12.55 14.15 -7.46
C ASP A 24 -12.78 13.31 -6.20
N LEU A 25 -13.54 12.23 -6.30
CA LEU A 25 -13.76 11.29 -5.19
C LEU A 25 -12.46 10.60 -4.75
N LEU A 26 -11.60 10.19 -5.71
CA LEU A 26 -10.27 9.66 -5.43
C LEU A 26 -9.40 10.62 -4.63
N ASN A 27 -9.47 11.90 -4.95
CA ASN A 27 -8.60 12.93 -4.38
C ASN A 27 -9.15 13.57 -3.09
N ARG A 28 -10.40 13.28 -2.69
CA ARG A 28 -10.94 13.76 -1.42
C ARG A 28 -10.18 13.08 -0.28
N LYS A 29 -9.59 13.88 0.62
CA LYS A 29 -8.99 13.36 1.86
C LYS A 29 -10.06 12.65 2.68
N VAL A 30 -9.72 11.47 3.19
CA VAL A 30 -10.58 10.61 4.02
C VAL A 30 -10.75 11.24 5.42
N ALA A 31 -11.41 12.40 5.52
CA ALA A 31 -11.61 13.04 6.81
C ALA A 31 -12.83 12.49 7.58
N HIS A 32 -13.77 11.78 6.94
CA HIS A 32 -15.06 11.43 7.55
C HIS A 32 -15.67 10.10 7.07
N VAL A 33 -14.89 9.07 6.78
CA VAL A 33 -15.45 7.76 6.41
C VAL A 33 -15.84 6.92 7.65
N GLU A 34 -15.48 7.36 8.84
CA GLU A 34 -15.83 6.63 10.08
C GLU A 34 -17.30 6.77 10.50
N GLU A 35 -18.05 7.73 9.96
CA GLU A 35 -19.43 8.04 10.40
C GLU A 35 -20.56 7.64 9.44
N GLU A 36 -20.28 7.25 8.20
CA GLU A 36 -21.35 6.82 7.28
C GLU A 36 -21.54 5.30 7.30
N THR A 37 -22.55 4.88 8.03
CA THR A 37 -23.20 3.55 8.10
C THR A 37 -22.52 2.42 7.30
N PRO A 38 -21.72 1.57 7.97
CA PRO A 38 -20.96 0.50 7.35
C PRO A 38 -21.81 -0.51 6.58
N ASP A 39 -23.04 -0.77 7.03
CA ASP A 39 -23.90 -1.83 6.48
C ASP A 39 -24.46 -1.56 5.08
N LEU A 40 -24.76 -0.31 4.74
CA LEU A 40 -25.25 0.06 3.40
C LEU A 40 -24.14 0.04 2.35
N LEU A 41 -22.89 0.30 2.78
CA LEU A 41 -21.72 0.30 1.92
C LEU A 41 -21.10 -1.09 1.74
N SER A 42 -21.47 -2.02 2.59
CA SER A 42 -20.89 -3.38 2.64
C SER A 42 -21.57 -4.36 1.69
N HIS A 43 -22.78 -4.08 1.23
CA HIS A 43 -23.51 -4.95 0.33
C HIS A 43 -23.41 -4.44 -1.12
N PRO A 44 -23.09 -5.29 -2.11
CA PRO A 44 -23.01 -4.89 -3.52
C PRO A 44 -24.23 -4.10 -4.01
N GLY A 45 -25.45 -4.52 -3.61
CA GLY A 45 -26.69 -3.81 -3.89
C GLY A 45 -26.85 -2.48 -3.15
N GLY A 46 -26.18 -2.32 -2.01
CA GLY A 46 -26.17 -1.08 -1.23
C GLY A 46 -25.35 0.01 -1.90
N PHE A 47 -24.15 -0.33 -2.38
CA PHE A 47 -23.33 0.59 -3.18
C PHE A 47 -24.06 1.05 -4.43
N THR A 48 -24.65 0.13 -5.18
CA THR A 48 -25.40 0.46 -6.38
C THR A 48 -26.55 1.40 -6.08
N ARG A 49 -27.29 1.20 -4.98
CA ARG A 49 -28.39 2.09 -4.55
C ARG A 49 -27.90 3.45 -4.07
N ALA A 50 -26.84 3.50 -3.27
CA ALA A 50 -26.28 4.75 -2.75
C ALA A 50 -25.76 5.65 -3.86
N PHE A 51 -25.14 5.07 -4.88
CA PHE A 51 -24.54 5.81 -5.99
C PHE A 51 -25.44 5.94 -7.21
N HIS A 52 -26.49 5.15 -7.32
CA HIS A 52 -27.45 5.25 -8.42
C HIS A 52 -28.13 6.63 -8.49
N LYS A 53 -28.42 7.23 -7.33
CA LYS A 53 -28.93 8.61 -7.26
C LYS A 53 -27.95 9.66 -7.81
N ARG A 54 -26.63 9.37 -7.83
CA ARG A 54 -25.57 10.26 -8.31
C ARG A 54 -24.95 9.84 -9.65
N ARG A 55 -25.49 8.81 -10.30
CA ARG A 55 -24.93 8.23 -11.55
C ARG A 55 -23.44 7.86 -11.45
N ILE A 56 -22.98 7.51 -10.26
CA ILE A 56 -21.62 7.07 -10.03
C ILE A 56 -21.63 5.54 -10.11
N GLY A 57 -20.90 4.99 -11.07
CA GLY A 57 -20.88 3.56 -11.34
C GLY A 57 -20.01 2.73 -10.40
N ILE A 58 -19.81 1.49 -10.78
CA ILE A 58 -19.01 0.48 -10.04
C ILE A 58 -17.62 1.01 -9.61
N ALA A 59 -16.98 1.89 -10.40
CA ALA A 59 -15.68 2.48 -10.05
C ALA A 59 -15.69 3.21 -8.69
N ALA A 60 -16.79 3.88 -8.31
CA ALA A 60 -16.91 4.53 -7.01
C ALA A 60 -16.91 3.51 -5.86
N SER A 61 -17.59 2.38 -6.06
CA SER A 61 -17.59 1.27 -5.11
C SER A 61 -16.17 0.71 -4.90
N TYR A 62 -15.40 0.53 -5.99
CA TYR A 62 -14.00 0.11 -5.88
C TYR A 62 -13.15 1.09 -5.07
N ILE A 63 -13.35 2.39 -5.27
CA ILE A 63 -12.60 3.42 -4.53
C ILE A 63 -12.89 3.33 -3.03
N GLN A 64 -14.14 3.17 -2.65
CA GLN A 64 -14.54 3.06 -1.25
C GLN A 64 -14.01 1.77 -0.62
N ILE A 65 -14.13 0.64 -1.32
CA ILE A 65 -13.62 -0.64 -0.84
C ILE A 65 -12.10 -0.60 -0.70
N ALA A 66 -11.38 -0.04 -1.66
CA ALA A 66 -9.92 0.10 -1.58
C ALA A 66 -9.48 0.87 -0.33
N ARG A 67 -10.25 1.90 0.07
CA ARG A 67 -10.01 2.62 1.33
C ARG A 67 -10.27 1.78 2.57
N GLN A 68 -11.27 0.91 2.53
CA GLN A 68 -11.57 -0.01 3.64
C GLN A 68 -10.46 -1.05 3.83
N LEU A 69 -9.73 -1.43 2.76
CA LEU A 69 -8.56 -2.32 2.87
C LEU A 69 -7.38 -1.70 3.63
N ASP A 70 -7.38 -0.38 3.84
CA ASP A 70 -6.38 0.34 4.63
C ASP A 70 -6.80 0.51 6.12
N MET A 71 -7.99 0.06 6.51
CA MET A 71 -8.46 0.20 7.90
C MET A 71 -7.66 -0.68 8.85
N LYS A 72 -7.63 -0.30 10.13
CA LYS A 72 -6.93 -1.05 11.18
C LYS A 72 -7.58 -2.39 11.50
N ASP A 73 -8.92 -2.45 11.41
CA ASP A 73 -9.73 -3.61 11.73
C ASP A 73 -9.65 -4.67 10.63
N HIS A 74 -9.11 -5.84 10.95
CA HIS A 74 -8.94 -6.94 10.00
C HIS A 74 -10.28 -7.51 9.49
N ASN A 75 -11.33 -7.53 10.32
CA ASN A 75 -12.65 -7.99 9.90
C ASN A 75 -13.26 -7.07 8.85
N LYS A 76 -13.08 -5.74 9.02
CA LYS A 76 -13.51 -4.76 8.01
C LYS A 76 -12.73 -4.93 6.70
N ARG A 77 -11.43 -5.23 6.77
CA ARG A 77 -10.63 -5.51 5.57
C ARG A 77 -11.07 -6.77 4.84
N LEU A 78 -11.31 -7.85 5.57
CA LEU A 78 -11.82 -9.10 5.00
C LEU A 78 -13.20 -8.93 4.38
N HIS A 79 -14.08 -8.18 5.04
CA HIS A 79 -15.39 -7.87 4.51
C HIS A 79 -15.31 -7.04 3.21
N ALA A 80 -14.45 -6.01 3.21
CA ALA A 80 -14.18 -5.20 2.02
C ALA A 80 -13.63 -6.05 0.86
N LEU A 81 -12.71 -6.97 1.17
CA LEU A 81 -12.13 -7.88 0.18
C LEU A 81 -13.19 -8.80 -0.44
N LYS A 82 -14.05 -9.39 0.40
CA LYS A 82 -15.17 -10.23 -0.05
C LYS A 82 -16.11 -9.45 -0.97
N THR A 83 -16.51 -8.25 -0.54
CA THR A 83 -17.40 -7.36 -1.33
C THR A 83 -16.76 -6.99 -2.67
N LEU A 84 -15.44 -6.70 -2.69
CA LEU A 84 -14.70 -6.38 -3.91
C LEU A 84 -14.75 -7.54 -4.93
N ILE A 85 -14.52 -8.76 -4.48
CA ILE A 85 -14.53 -9.93 -5.34
C ILE A 85 -15.93 -10.27 -5.81
N GLU A 86 -16.94 -10.19 -4.96
CA GLU A 86 -18.34 -10.37 -5.33
C GLU A 86 -18.75 -9.38 -6.42
N LEU A 87 -18.43 -8.10 -6.27
CA LEU A 87 -18.68 -7.08 -7.30
C LEU A 87 -17.99 -7.40 -8.62
N SER A 88 -16.73 -7.84 -8.53
CA SER A 88 -15.88 -8.07 -9.70
C SER A 88 -16.29 -9.30 -10.51
N LEU A 89 -16.71 -10.37 -9.83
CA LEU A 89 -17.05 -11.66 -10.47
C LEU A 89 -18.51 -11.77 -10.89
N HIS A 90 -19.42 -10.91 -10.38
CA HIS A 90 -20.85 -10.96 -10.71
C HIS A 90 -21.23 -10.30 -12.04
N ALA A 91 -20.27 -9.89 -12.87
CA ALA A 91 -20.55 -9.42 -14.22
C ALA A 91 -21.03 -10.60 -15.10
N LYS A 92 -22.33 -10.77 -15.21
CA LYS A 92 -23.04 -11.94 -15.79
C LYS A 92 -22.75 -12.23 -17.28
N THR A 93 -22.04 -11.38 -17.99
CA THR A 93 -21.92 -11.44 -19.46
C THR A 93 -20.48 -11.47 -19.97
N VAL A 94 -19.50 -11.68 -19.12
CA VAL A 94 -18.07 -11.62 -19.49
C VAL A 94 -17.54 -13.03 -19.77
N SER A 95 -16.86 -13.18 -20.90
CA SER A 95 -16.22 -14.44 -21.29
C SER A 95 -14.96 -14.76 -20.48
N MET A 96 -14.36 -13.75 -19.84
CA MET A 96 -13.15 -13.85 -19.04
C MET A 96 -13.35 -13.19 -17.65
N PRO A 97 -14.22 -13.71 -16.78
CA PRO A 97 -14.60 -13.04 -15.53
C PRO A 97 -13.42 -12.85 -14.57
N LEU A 98 -12.55 -13.84 -14.44
CA LEU A 98 -11.38 -13.77 -13.56
C LEU A 98 -10.35 -12.73 -14.04
N ASN A 99 -10.00 -12.76 -15.31
CA ASN A 99 -9.07 -11.79 -15.90
C ASN A 99 -9.66 -10.38 -15.92
N THR A 100 -10.97 -10.24 -16.18
CA THR A 100 -11.68 -8.96 -16.10
C THR A 100 -11.61 -8.38 -14.71
N ALA A 101 -11.89 -9.16 -13.66
CA ALA A 101 -11.79 -8.71 -12.28
C ALA A 101 -10.37 -8.26 -11.92
N ARG A 102 -9.35 -9.03 -12.32
CA ARG A 102 -7.94 -8.69 -12.09
C ARG A 102 -7.55 -7.38 -12.76
N VAL A 103 -7.94 -7.18 -14.01
CA VAL A 103 -7.69 -5.95 -14.77
C VAL A 103 -8.39 -4.76 -14.12
N GLN A 104 -9.67 -4.88 -13.79
CA GLN A 104 -10.44 -3.81 -13.16
C GLN A 104 -9.82 -3.36 -11.83
N ILE A 105 -9.48 -4.31 -10.96
CA ILE A 105 -8.88 -4.01 -9.65
C ILE A 105 -7.51 -3.35 -9.84
N GLU A 106 -6.68 -3.84 -10.77
CA GLU A 106 -5.36 -3.25 -11.00
C GLU A 106 -5.44 -1.85 -11.58
N ILE A 107 -6.32 -1.60 -12.55
CA ILE A 107 -6.55 -0.25 -13.09
C ILE A 107 -6.95 0.73 -11.98
N MET A 108 -7.88 0.35 -11.10
CA MET A 108 -8.31 1.21 -10.00
C MET A 108 -7.21 1.41 -8.95
N LYS A 109 -6.42 0.39 -8.64
CA LYS A 109 -5.23 0.54 -7.78
C LYS A 109 -4.24 1.54 -8.36
N GLU A 110 -3.97 1.46 -9.66
CA GLU A 110 -3.09 2.40 -10.32
C GLU A 110 -3.67 3.82 -10.36
N ALA A 111 -4.98 3.98 -10.56
CA ALA A 111 -5.66 5.28 -10.47
C ALA A 111 -5.49 5.90 -9.06
N ILE A 112 -5.63 5.09 -8.01
CA ILE A 112 -5.44 5.55 -6.61
C ILE A 112 -3.99 5.99 -6.35
N LYS A 113 -2.99 5.31 -6.91
CA LYS A 113 -1.58 5.67 -6.72
C LYS A 113 -1.19 6.97 -7.43
N ASN A 114 -1.88 7.36 -8.49
CA ASN A 114 -1.56 8.54 -9.29
C ASN A 114 -2.26 9.81 -8.76
N LEU A 115 -2.21 10.07 -7.44
CA LEU A 115 -2.84 11.22 -6.79
C LEU A 115 -2.40 12.58 -7.36
N ASP A 116 -1.14 12.68 -7.79
CA ASP A 116 -0.55 13.91 -8.32
C ASP A 116 -0.86 14.13 -9.81
N ASN A 117 -1.47 13.17 -10.49
CA ASN A 117 -1.75 13.21 -11.92
C ASN A 117 -3.22 12.93 -12.25
N ARG A 118 -4.05 13.98 -12.07
CA ARG A 118 -5.49 13.91 -12.30
C ARG A 118 -5.87 13.39 -13.70
N ARG A 119 -5.13 13.80 -14.74
CA ARG A 119 -5.42 13.35 -16.11
C ARG A 119 -5.22 11.85 -16.25
N LYS A 120 -4.13 11.32 -15.74
CA LYS A 120 -3.85 9.89 -15.73
C LYS A 120 -4.90 9.10 -14.93
N GLN A 121 -5.40 9.67 -13.82
CA GLN A 121 -6.51 9.07 -13.07
C GLN A 121 -7.78 8.97 -13.92
N MET A 122 -8.12 10.06 -14.66
CA MET A 122 -9.30 10.06 -15.51
C MET A 122 -9.15 9.09 -16.69
N GLU A 123 -7.99 8.97 -17.30
CA GLU A 123 -7.66 7.97 -18.32
C GLU A 123 -7.89 6.55 -17.76
N MET A 124 -7.35 6.23 -16.58
CA MET A 124 -7.55 4.93 -15.93
C MET A 124 -9.02 4.65 -15.57
N ILE A 125 -9.79 5.64 -15.15
CA ILE A 125 -11.23 5.46 -14.90
C ILE A 125 -11.98 5.17 -16.20
N ALA A 126 -11.57 5.80 -17.32
CA ALA A 126 -12.12 5.50 -18.64
C ALA A 126 -11.76 4.05 -19.06
N ASP A 127 -10.52 3.63 -18.87
CA ASP A 127 -10.06 2.26 -19.13
C ASP A 127 -10.80 1.24 -18.26
N PHE A 128 -11.06 1.54 -16.98
CA PHE A 128 -11.91 0.71 -16.13
C PHE A 128 -13.32 0.53 -16.72
N SER A 129 -13.89 1.61 -17.26
CA SER A 129 -15.20 1.54 -17.91
C SER A 129 -15.17 0.64 -19.15
N LEU A 130 -14.12 0.70 -19.97
CA LEU A 130 -13.91 -0.19 -21.11
C LEU A 130 -13.73 -1.65 -20.66
N ALA A 131 -12.91 -1.90 -19.65
CA ALA A 131 -12.70 -3.23 -19.10
C ALA A 131 -13.99 -3.84 -18.55
N SER A 132 -14.91 -3.01 -18.05
CA SER A 132 -16.21 -3.45 -17.51
C SER A 132 -17.14 -4.10 -18.54
N TYR A 133 -16.91 -3.87 -19.83
CA TYR A 133 -17.63 -4.59 -20.90
C TYR A 133 -17.12 -6.03 -21.09
N GLY A 134 -15.95 -6.36 -20.59
CA GLY A 134 -15.39 -7.70 -20.58
C GLY A 134 -15.11 -8.33 -21.95
N HIS A 135 -14.90 -7.52 -22.98
CA HIS A 135 -14.51 -8.02 -24.30
C HIS A 135 -13.11 -8.63 -24.25
N GLU A 136 -12.96 -9.89 -24.69
CA GLU A 136 -11.70 -10.63 -24.60
C GLU A 136 -10.49 -9.89 -25.17
N ALA A 137 -10.63 -9.30 -26.36
CA ALA A 137 -9.55 -8.55 -26.99
C ALA A 137 -9.10 -7.36 -26.14
N THR A 138 -10.07 -6.61 -25.56
CA THR A 138 -9.79 -5.48 -24.67
C THR A 138 -9.12 -5.93 -23.37
N ILE A 139 -9.60 -7.02 -22.77
CA ILE A 139 -9.01 -7.58 -21.55
C ILE A 139 -7.59 -8.06 -21.80
N ARG A 140 -7.32 -8.77 -22.92
CA ARG A 140 -5.95 -9.20 -23.29
C ARG A 140 -5.03 -8.01 -23.54
N GLN A 141 -5.51 -6.95 -24.17
CA GLN A 141 -4.75 -5.72 -24.33
C GLN A 141 -4.35 -5.14 -22.96
N PHE A 142 -5.31 -4.96 -22.04
CA PHE A 142 -5.02 -4.46 -20.70
C PHE A 142 -4.07 -5.37 -19.91
N LEU A 143 -4.23 -6.70 -19.99
CA LEU A 143 -3.28 -7.64 -19.36
C LEU A 143 -1.85 -7.40 -19.87
N THR A 144 -1.68 -7.19 -21.18
CA THR A 144 -0.38 -6.89 -21.78
C THR A 144 0.18 -5.55 -21.31
N GLU A 145 -0.64 -4.49 -21.33
CA GLU A 145 -0.24 -3.14 -20.86
C GLU A 145 0.13 -3.12 -19.37
N LEU A 146 -0.63 -3.84 -18.56
CA LEU A 146 -0.36 -4.02 -17.13
C LEU A 146 0.71 -5.06 -16.82
N ARG A 147 1.25 -5.73 -17.83
CA ARG A 147 2.25 -6.81 -17.71
C ARG A 147 1.75 -7.94 -16.80
N ARG A 148 0.50 -8.36 -17.02
CA ARG A 148 -0.13 -9.47 -16.30
C ARG A 148 -0.33 -10.66 -17.22
N VAL A 149 -0.09 -11.85 -16.69
CA VAL A 149 -0.31 -13.09 -17.43
C VAL A 149 -1.81 -13.37 -17.54
N GLU A 150 -2.29 -13.79 -18.71
CA GLU A 150 -3.65 -14.31 -18.88
C GLU A 150 -3.80 -15.62 -18.13
N ILE A 151 -4.84 -15.75 -17.33
CA ILE A 151 -5.18 -16.98 -16.63
C ILE A 151 -6.23 -17.73 -17.44
N PRO A 152 -6.03 -19.04 -17.74
CA PRO A 152 -7.03 -19.86 -18.40
C PRO A 152 -8.31 -19.98 -17.54
N GLU A 153 -9.48 -19.62 -18.09
CA GLU A 153 -10.75 -19.53 -17.31
C GLU A 153 -11.73 -20.67 -17.56
N LYS A 154 -11.30 -21.79 -18.08
CA LYS A 154 -12.20 -22.92 -18.39
C LYS A 154 -12.57 -23.70 -17.12
N GLY A 155 -13.40 -23.10 -16.27
CA GLY A 155 -14.05 -23.79 -15.15
C GLY A 155 -13.18 -24.17 -13.96
N LYS A 156 -11.96 -23.61 -13.88
CA LYS A 156 -11.02 -23.86 -12.78
C LYS A 156 -10.83 -22.64 -11.90
N SER A 157 -10.73 -22.85 -10.61
CA SER A 157 -10.32 -21.81 -9.66
C SER A 157 -8.81 -21.49 -9.80
N LEU A 158 -8.37 -20.33 -9.30
CA LEU A 158 -6.95 -19.97 -9.32
C LEU A 158 -6.08 -21.02 -8.62
N LYS A 159 -6.60 -21.58 -7.53
CA LYS A 159 -5.94 -22.65 -6.75
C LYS A 159 -5.72 -23.93 -7.57
N GLU A 160 -6.71 -24.32 -8.38
CA GLU A 160 -6.63 -25.53 -9.21
C GLU A 160 -5.67 -25.38 -10.39
N LEU A 161 -5.40 -24.15 -10.82
CA LEU A 161 -4.51 -23.88 -11.94
C LEU A 161 -3.04 -24.00 -11.60
N ASN A 162 -2.66 -23.85 -10.33
CA ASN A 162 -1.29 -23.91 -9.81
C ASN A 162 -0.26 -23.16 -10.68
N LEU A 163 -0.62 -21.95 -11.12
CA LEU A 163 0.10 -21.21 -12.16
C LEU A 163 1.29 -20.41 -11.65
N GLY A 164 1.33 -20.08 -10.39
CA GLY A 164 2.40 -19.26 -9.84
C GLY A 164 2.51 -19.41 -8.33
N TRP A 165 3.72 -19.27 -7.85
CA TRP A 165 4.00 -19.27 -6.41
C TRP A 165 4.93 -18.14 -6.03
N ASP A 166 4.79 -17.64 -4.82
CA ASP A 166 5.76 -16.80 -4.15
C ASP A 166 5.99 -17.38 -2.76
N SER A 167 7.18 -17.91 -2.54
CA SER A 167 7.50 -18.71 -1.36
C SER A 167 8.05 -17.90 -0.19
N HIS A 168 8.22 -16.58 -0.33
CA HIS A 168 8.78 -15.76 0.73
C HIS A 168 8.37 -14.30 0.59
N VAL A 169 7.25 -13.95 1.18
CA VAL A 169 6.76 -12.57 1.22
C VAL A 169 6.44 -12.13 2.64
N HIS A 170 6.58 -10.84 2.89
CA HIS A 170 6.28 -10.21 4.17
C HIS A 170 5.13 -9.22 4.02
N ASP A 171 4.22 -9.23 4.95
CA ASP A 171 3.23 -8.18 5.15
C ASP A 171 3.69 -7.14 6.18
N ASN A 172 2.82 -6.18 6.49
CA ASN A 172 3.13 -5.11 7.43
C ASN A 172 3.24 -5.55 8.90
N LEU A 173 2.91 -6.81 9.17
CA LEU A 173 3.04 -7.40 10.50
C LEU A 173 4.45 -7.95 10.75
N SER A 174 5.26 -8.06 9.69
CA SER A 174 6.67 -8.44 9.75
C SER A 174 7.58 -7.34 9.17
N GLU A 175 7.92 -7.37 7.88
CA GLU A 175 8.82 -6.39 7.24
C GLU A 175 8.19 -5.69 6.02
N GLY A 176 7.01 -6.11 5.60
CA GLY A 176 6.32 -5.57 4.45
C GLY A 176 5.57 -4.27 4.75
N ARG A 177 4.89 -3.74 3.74
CA ARG A 177 4.14 -2.48 3.84
C ARG A 177 2.65 -2.65 3.70
N LYS A 178 2.19 -3.80 3.21
CA LYS A 178 0.80 -4.09 2.91
C LYS A 178 0.19 -4.92 4.00
N THR A 179 -1.09 -4.69 4.27
CA THR A 179 -1.85 -5.59 5.15
C THR A 179 -1.93 -6.99 4.53
N PRO A 180 -2.15 -8.04 5.33
CA PRO A 180 -2.33 -9.39 4.82
C PRO A 180 -3.37 -9.46 3.68
N SER A 181 -4.53 -8.84 3.86
CA SER A 181 -5.59 -8.79 2.83
C SER A 181 -5.13 -8.12 1.54
N GLN A 182 -4.39 -7.02 1.62
CA GLN A 182 -3.84 -6.33 0.43
C GLN A 182 -2.76 -7.16 -0.27
N LEU A 183 -1.97 -7.89 0.49
CA LEU A 183 -0.90 -8.71 -0.08
C LEU A 183 -1.47 -9.92 -0.84
N VAL A 184 -2.47 -10.57 -0.25
CA VAL A 184 -3.17 -11.69 -0.93
C VAL A 184 -3.94 -11.18 -2.15
N LEU A 185 -4.53 -9.98 -2.10
CA LEU A 185 -5.16 -9.35 -3.26
C LEU A 185 -4.13 -9.08 -4.39
N ASP A 186 -2.92 -8.66 -4.03
CA ASP A 186 -1.85 -8.49 -5.03
C ASP A 186 -1.42 -9.81 -5.66
N ALA A 187 -1.36 -10.89 -4.88
CA ALA A 187 -1.10 -12.23 -5.38
C ALA A 187 -2.18 -12.65 -6.40
N PHE A 188 -3.46 -12.47 -6.03
CA PHE A 188 -4.59 -12.70 -6.93
C PHE A 188 -4.47 -11.92 -8.24
N ILE A 189 -4.19 -10.62 -8.17
CA ILE A 189 -4.04 -9.77 -9.37
C ILE A 189 -2.89 -10.25 -10.25
N LYS A 190 -1.78 -10.67 -9.65
CA LYS A 190 -0.61 -11.19 -10.38
C LYS A 190 -0.81 -12.59 -10.95
N GLY A 191 -1.83 -13.32 -10.48
CA GLY A 191 -2.06 -14.71 -10.86
C GLY A 191 -1.21 -15.71 -10.06
N ILE A 192 -0.79 -15.32 -8.87
CA ILE A 192 -0.10 -16.21 -7.93
C ILE A 192 -1.17 -17.04 -7.21
N SER A 193 -1.09 -18.35 -7.35
CA SER A 193 -2.01 -19.30 -6.73
C SER A 193 -1.55 -19.82 -5.38
N ASN A 194 -0.23 -19.80 -5.13
CA ASN A 194 0.36 -20.25 -3.87
C ASN A 194 1.25 -19.15 -3.29
N LEU A 195 0.93 -18.70 -2.10
CA LEU A 195 1.60 -17.59 -1.42
C LEU A 195 2.08 -18.04 -0.04
N THR A 196 3.39 -17.94 0.23
CA THR A 196 3.92 -18.18 1.57
C THR A 196 4.25 -16.86 2.24
N LEU A 197 3.55 -16.58 3.35
CA LEU A 197 3.77 -15.41 4.20
C LEU A 197 4.76 -15.76 5.30
N ALA A 198 5.84 -14.99 5.36
CA ALA A 198 6.90 -15.17 6.34
C ALA A 198 6.70 -14.26 7.56
N TYR A 199 6.61 -14.86 8.73
CA TYR A 199 6.51 -14.16 10.01
C TYR A 199 7.67 -14.54 10.93
N TYR A 200 8.16 -13.60 11.68
CA TYR A 200 9.18 -13.84 12.70
C TYR A 200 8.59 -14.36 14.02
N ASP A 201 7.30 -14.14 14.19
CA ASP A 201 6.56 -14.53 15.36
C ASP A 201 5.09 -14.78 14.97
N VAL A 202 4.55 -15.89 15.39
CA VAL A 202 3.19 -16.34 15.12
C VAL A 202 2.37 -16.47 16.41
N SER A 203 2.76 -15.74 17.46
CA SER A 203 2.10 -15.79 18.78
C SER A 203 0.68 -15.18 18.75
N ASP A 204 0.40 -14.33 17.78
CA ASP A 204 -0.91 -13.70 17.59
C ASP A 204 -1.70 -14.43 16.52
N LYS A 205 -2.82 -15.05 16.93
CA LYS A 205 -3.69 -15.82 16.03
C LYS A 205 -4.41 -14.95 15.01
N ASP A 206 -4.75 -13.71 15.38
CA ASP A 206 -5.53 -12.83 14.52
C ASP A 206 -4.75 -12.44 13.26
N LEU A 207 -3.42 -12.40 13.35
CA LEU A 207 -2.54 -12.13 12.22
C LEU A 207 -2.65 -13.22 11.16
N ILE A 208 -2.61 -14.47 11.60
CA ILE A 208 -2.65 -15.65 10.74
C ILE A 208 -4.04 -15.79 10.13
N PHE A 209 -5.07 -15.52 10.93
CA PHE A 209 -6.47 -15.62 10.52
C PHE A 209 -6.77 -14.71 9.33
N GLU A 210 -6.36 -13.44 9.37
CA GLU A 210 -6.62 -12.51 8.25
C GLU A 210 -6.03 -13.01 6.92
N ALA A 211 -4.78 -13.46 6.94
CA ALA A 211 -4.09 -13.92 5.74
C ALA A 211 -4.75 -15.17 5.12
N THR A 212 -5.09 -16.15 5.96
CA THR A 212 -5.70 -17.40 5.51
C THR A 212 -7.13 -17.19 5.01
N GLU A 213 -7.92 -16.35 5.68
CA GLU A 213 -9.28 -16.01 5.23
C GLU A 213 -9.27 -15.20 3.93
N ALA A 214 -8.34 -14.25 3.78
CA ALA A 214 -8.15 -13.54 2.52
C ALA A 214 -7.82 -14.52 1.37
N GLY A 215 -6.97 -15.52 1.64
CA GLY A 215 -6.67 -16.59 0.69
C GLY A 215 -7.92 -17.38 0.27
N LYS A 216 -8.77 -17.77 1.24
CA LYS A 216 -10.04 -18.47 0.96
C LYS A 216 -10.99 -17.63 0.10
N ILE A 217 -11.11 -16.32 0.40
CA ILE A 217 -11.97 -15.39 -0.35
C ILE A 217 -11.50 -15.28 -1.81
N LEU A 218 -10.19 -15.21 -2.04
CA LEU A 218 -9.60 -14.98 -3.37
C LEU A 218 -9.23 -16.25 -4.13
N GLY A 219 -9.35 -17.42 -3.50
CA GLY A 219 -8.91 -18.68 -4.09
C GLY A 219 -7.38 -18.80 -4.22
N VAL A 220 -6.63 -18.08 -3.39
CA VAL A 220 -5.17 -18.17 -3.26
C VAL A 220 -4.83 -19.10 -2.11
N ASP A 221 -3.95 -20.07 -2.35
CA ASP A 221 -3.48 -20.97 -1.29
C ASP A 221 -2.41 -20.25 -0.45
N VAL A 222 -2.77 -19.91 0.78
CA VAL A 222 -1.89 -19.16 1.69
C VAL A 222 -1.27 -20.10 2.69
N THR A 223 0.07 -20.17 2.67
CA THR A 223 0.88 -20.89 3.65
C THR A 223 1.54 -19.90 4.60
N ILE A 224 1.51 -20.19 5.89
CA ILE A 224 2.18 -19.40 6.92
C ILE A 224 3.54 -20.03 7.23
N GLY A 225 4.60 -19.26 7.06
CA GLY A 225 5.96 -19.65 7.39
C GLY A 225 6.50 -18.90 8.61
N ILE A 226 7.31 -19.56 9.41
CA ILE A 226 8.02 -18.96 10.54
C ILE A 226 9.49 -18.81 10.15
N GLU A 227 9.94 -17.57 10.02
CA GLU A 227 11.32 -17.26 9.68
C GLU A 227 12.15 -16.99 10.93
N PHE A 228 13.26 -17.67 11.05
CA PHE A 228 14.21 -17.50 12.14
C PHE A 228 15.65 -17.69 11.68
N SER A 229 16.57 -17.13 12.46
CA SER A 229 17.98 -17.20 12.15
C SER A 229 18.74 -17.99 13.23
N VAL A 230 19.61 -18.87 12.80
CA VAL A 230 20.44 -19.71 13.68
C VAL A 230 21.92 -19.49 13.40
N GLY A 231 22.74 -19.57 14.44
CA GLY A 231 24.18 -19.45 14.37
C GLY A 231 24.75 -18.12 14.87
N PRO A 232 26.07 -18.00 14.95
CA PRO A 232 26.74 -16.81 15.43
C PRO A 232 26.55 -15.64 14.44
N ARG A 233 26.69 -14.41 14.95
CA ARG A 233 26.39 -13.18 14.19
C ARG A 233 27.12 -13.07 12.84
N CYS A 234 28.33 -13.64 12.76
CA CYS A 234 29.17 -13.59 11.56
C CYS A 234 28.75 -14.59 10.46
N CYS A 235 27.97 -15.64 10.79
CA CYS A 235 27.60 -16.70 9.86
C CYS A 235 26.19 -17.24 10.14
N ARG A 236 25.23 -16.33 10.40
CA ARG A 236 23.83 -16.69 10.56
C ARG A 236 23.27 -17.33 9.30
N LYS A 237 22.52 -18.41 9.51
CA LYS A 237 21.68 -19.02 8.48
C LYS A 237 20.22 -18.68 8.78
N HIS A 238 19.49 -18.34 7.73
CA HIS A 238 18.06 -18.09 7.78
C HIS A 238 17.31 -19.36 7.41
N PHE A 239 16.31 -19.67 8.18
CA PHE A 239 15.44 -20.84 7.97
C PHE A 239 14.00 -20.36 7.90
N MET A 240 13.24 -21.02 7.04
CA MET A 240 11.80 -20.91 6.98
C MET A 240 11.20 -22.23 7.40
N TYR A 241 10.52 -22.28 8.53
CA TYR A 241 9.74 -23.42 8.94
C TYR A 241 8.32 -23.26 8.42
N LEU A 242 7.84 -24.22 7.67
CA LEU A 242 6.46 -24.28 7.16
C LEU A 242 5.68 -25.29 8.00
N PRO A 243 4.93 -24.82 9.02
CA PRO A 243 4.08 -25.73 9.79
C PRO A 243 2.98 -26.31 8.90
N PRO A 244 2.56 -27.57 9.14
CA PRO A 244 1.40 -28.11 8.46
C PRO A 244 0.13 -27.28 8.81
N PRO A 245 -0.89 -27.23 7.93
CA PRO A 245 -2.12 -26.46 8.20
C PRO A 245 -2.75 -26.78 9.55
N ALA A 246 -2.76 -28.02 9.98
CA ALA A 246 -3.27 -28.46 11.29
C ALA A 246 -2.55 -27.82 12.49
N PHE A 247 -1.33 -27.28 12.29
CA PHE A 247 -0.62 -26.56 13.35
C PHE A 247 -1.41 -25.36 13.86
N PHE A 248 -2.02 -24.62 12.96
CA PHE A 248 -2.79 -23.41 13.31
C PHE A 248 -4.21 -23.74 13.76
N GLU A 249 -4.79 -24.87 13.31
CA GLU A 249 -6.08 -25.36 13.81
C GLU A 249 -5.98 -25.77 15.29
N TYR A 250 -4.88 -26.40 15.69
CA TYR A 250 -4.60 -26.82 17.06
C TYR A 250 -3.53 -25.94 17.73
N TYR A 251 -3.54 -24.68 17.42
CA TYR A 251 -2.49 -23.74 17.82
C TYR A 251 -2.19 -23.75 19.32
N ASP A 252 -3.21 -23.77 20.19
CA ASP A 252 -3.01 -23.72 21.65
C ASP A 252 -2.28 -24.95 22.16
N ILE A 253 -2.59 -26.15 21.60
CA ILE A 253 -1.93 -27.41 21.94
C ILE A 253 -0.47 -27.37 21.46
N HIS A 254 -0.23 -26.93 20.24
CA HIS A 254 1.11 -26.86 19.68
C HIS A 254 1.96 -25.79 20.38
N ARG A 255 1.37 -24.64 20.71
CA ARG A 255 2.05 -23.59 21.48
C ARG A 255 2.53 -24.13 22.83
N GLN A 256 1.72 -24.89 23.52
CA GLN A 256 2.09 -25.48 24.80
C GLN A 256 3.25 -26.49 24.67
N ARG A 257 3.19 -27.35 23.63
CA ARG A 257 4.25 -28.34 23.36
C ARG A 257 5.56 -27.72 22.89
N LEU A 258 5.50 -26.61 22.17
CA LEU A 258 6.64 -25.88 21.64
C LEU A 258 6.93 -24.59 22.42
N SER A 259 6.56 -24.53 23.70
CA SER A 259 6.64 -23.32 24.51
C SER A 259 8.02 -22.66 24.43
N ARG A 260 9.10 -23.40 24.62
CA ARG A 260 10.46 -22.86 24.54
C ARG A 260 10.80 -22.21 23.18
N PHE A 261 10.32 -22.79 22.09
CA PHE A 261 10.51 -22.23 20.75
C PHE A 261 9.69 -20.96 20.58
N MET A 262 8.42 -20.98 20.97
CA MET A 262 7.50 -19.84 20.90
C MET A 262 7.98 -18.67 21.77
N ASP A 263 8.41 -18.98 23.01
CA ASP A 263 8.99 -17.99 23.94
C ASP A 263 10.27 -17.35 23.34
N GLY A 264 11.07 -18.14 22.62
CA GLY A 264 12.24 -17.67 21.89
C GLY A 264 11.88 -16.71 20.75
N LEU A 265 10.80 -16.96 20.02
CA LEU A 265 10.29 -16.06 18.96
C LEU A 265 9.80 -14.74 19.57
N GLU A 266 9.05 -14.81 20.67
CA GLU A 266 8.54 -13.64 21.38
C GLU A 266 9.68 -12.77 21.93
N GLU A 267 10.71 -13.38 22.53
CA GLU A 267 11.91 -12.67 23.00
C GLU A 267 12.67 -12.04 21.82
N ASN A 268 12.76 -12.70 20.68
CA ASN A 268 13.36 -12.11 19.48
C ASN A 268 12.54 -10.91 18.98
N ARG A 269 11.21 -10.97 19.04
CA ARG A 269 10.33 -9.84 18.74
C ARG A 269 10.64 -8.66 19.66
N ARG A 270 10.70 -8.89 20.96
CA ARG A 270 11.03 -7.87 21.96
C ARG A 270 12.38 -7.23 21.69
N ARG A 271 13.41 -8.03 21.40
CA ARG A 271 14.77 -7.52 21.08
C ARG A 271 14.79 -6.69 19.80
N ARG A 272 14.02 -7.08 18.77
CA ARG A 272 13.90 -6.29 17.54
C ARG A 272 13.24 -4.94 17.82
N GLN A 273 12.18 -4.89 18.60
CA GLN A 273 11.54 -3.63 19.01
C GLN A 273 12.51 -2.72 19.74
N ILE A 274 13.26 -3.23 20.72
CA ILE A 274 14.28 -2.47 21.44
C ILE A 274 15.33 -1.93 20.45
N THR A 275 15.80 -2.75 19.53
CA THR A 275 16.79 -2.33 18.53
C THR A 275 16.27 -1.17 17.69
N ILE A 276 15.04 -1.23 17.20
CA ILE A 276 14.44 -0.17 16.38
C ILE A 276 14.25 1.10 17.20
N THR A 277 13.79 1.00 18.45
CA THR A 277 13.67 2.15 19.36
C THR A 277 15.03 2.79 19.63
N THR A 278 16.07 2.00 19.88
CA THR A 278 17.44 2.51 20.07
C THR A 278 17.97 3.23 18.83
N ILE A 279 17.69 2.71 17.61
CA ILE A 279 18.08 3.39 16.37
C ILE A 279 17.36 4.73 16.24
N LEU A 280 16.07 4.77 16.57
CA LEU A 280 15.26 6.00 16.54
C LEU A 280 15.77 7.05 17.54
N GLU A 281 16.09 6.63 18.76
CA GLU A 281 16.69 7.49 19.79
C GLU A 281 18.07 8.00 19.34
N THR A 282 18.92 7.13 18.81
CA THR A 282 20.24 7.51 18.28
C THR A 282 20.11 8.53 17.17
N PHE A 283 19.13 8.33 16.27
CA PHE A 283 18.83 9.30 15.24
C PHE A 283 18.46 10.66 15.85
N ASN A 284 17.53 10.70 16.79
CA ASN A 284 17.07 11.94 17.41
C ASN A 284 18.20 12.67 18.15
N ASN A 285 19.04 11.94 18.89
CA ASN A 285 20.07 12.50 19.76
C ASN A 285 21.36 12.88 19.01
N THR A 286 21.61 12.28 17.86
CA THR A 286 22.87 12.48 17.13
C THR A 286 22.66 13.03 15.73
N TYR A 287 21.98 12.26 14.87
CA TYR A 287 21.91 12.57 13.44
C TYR A 287 20.98 13.75 13.15
N ARG A 288 19.88 13.86 13.85
CA ARG A 288 18.91 14.94 13.70
C ARG A 288 19.57 16.31 13.97
N HIS A 289 20.36 16.41 15.01
CA HIS A 289 21.08 17.66 15.34
C HIS A 289 22.04 18.06 14.24
N ARG A 290 22.82 17.11 13.73
CA ARG A 290 23.72 17.35 12.58
C ARG A 290 22.96 17.79 11.32
N LEU A 291 21.82 17.16 11.05
CA LEU A 291 20.98 17.52 9.90
C LEU A 291 20.26 18.87 10.07
N ASN A 292 20.13 19.35 11.29
CA ASN A 292 19.51 20.65 11.59
C ASN A 292 20.55 21.76 11.82
N GLU A 293 21.82 21.48 11.62
CA GLU A 293 22.86 22.50 11.73
C GLU A 293 22.55 23.68 10.79
N GLY A 294 22.58 24.91 11.32
CA GLY A 294 22.16 26.10 10.62
C GLY A 294 20.64 26.37 10.55
N TYR A 295 19.80 25.48 11.04
CA TYR A 295 18.36 25.67 11.09
C TYR A 295 17.84 25.82 12.52
N ARG A 296 17.00 26.86 12.74
CA ARG A 296 16.38 27.09 14.05
C ARG A 296 15.44 25.92 14.41
N GLU A 297 15.62 25.38 15.60
CA GLU A 297 14.75 24.30 16.12
C GLU A 297 13.28 24.78 16.19
N GLY A 298 12.32 23.93 15.81
CA GLY A 298 10.92 24.28 15.70
C GLY A 298 10.52 25.06 14.45
N SER A 299 11.47 25.45 13.59
CA SER A 299 11.14 26.05 12.30
C SER A 299 10.57 25.03 11.32
N THR A 300 9.88 25.48 10.29
CA THR A 300 9.36 24.62 9.20
C THR A 300 10.45 23.93 8.38
N LEU A 301 11.70 24.37 8.55
CA LEU A 301 12.89 23.85 7.88
C LEU A 301 13.68 22.88 8.77
N ALA A 302 13.40 22.84 10.07
CA ALA A 302 14.02 21.88 10.96
C ALA A 302 13.34 20.52 10.86
N ILE A 303 14.14 19.47 10.93
CA ILE A 303 13.66 18.09 11.04
C ILE A 303 13.23 17.88 12.50
N ASN A 304 11.94 17.63 12.70
CA ASN A 304 11.39 17.34 14.02
C ASN A 304 11.85 15.97 14.54
N PRO A 305 11.94 15.77 15.87
CA PRO A 305 12.24 14.47 16.42
C PRO A 305 11.18 13.44 15.99
N LEU A 306 11.64 12.24 15.71
CA LEU A 306 10.79 11.09 15.41
C LEU A 306 10.31 10.47 16.71
N LYS A 307 9.02 10.13 16.75
CA LYS A 307 8.39 9.49 17.90
C LYS A 307 8.02 8.06 17.59
N ILE A 308 7.97 7.22 18.59
CA ILE A 308 7.54 5.83 18.46
C ILE A 308 6.08 5.75 17.98
N GLU A 309 5.25 6.71 18.38
CA GLU A 309 3.86 6.83 17.96
C GLU A 309 3.71 7.08 16.44
N ASP A 310 4.72 7.72 15.83
CA ASP A 310 4.74 7.91 14.37
C ASP A 310 5.01 6.58 13.66
N LEU A 311 5.86 5.74 14.24
CA LEU A 311 6.11 4.39 13.73
C LEU A 311 4.88 3.47 13.94
N GLN A 312 4.17 3.62 15.08
CA GLN A 312 2.91 2.91 15.35
C GLN A 312 1.80 3.25 14.35
N LYS A 313 1.82 4.45 13.75
CA LYS A 313 0.86 4.81 12.70
C LYS A 313 1.14 4.05 11.39
N ILE A 314 2.41 3.73 11.11
CA ILE A 314 2.81 2.96 9.92
C ILE A 314 2.55 1.47 10.17
N VAL A 315 2.86 0.98 11.37
CA VAL A 315 2.68 -0.42 11.78
C VAL A 315 1.85 -0.45 13.05
N PRO A 316 0.51 -0.36 12.94
CA PRO A 316 -0.37 -0.35 14.12
C PRO A 316 -0.34 -1.66 14.91
N HIS A 317 -0.09 -2.76 14.22
CA HIS A 317 0.02 -4.12 14.76
C HIS A 317 1.25 -4.79 14.15
N GLY A 318 1.92 -5.66 14.88
CA GLY A 318 3.07 -6.40 14.38
C GLY A 318 4.42 -5.87 14.85
N GLN A 319 5.47 -6.23 14.14
CA GLN A 319 6.85 -5.91 14.51
C GLN A 319 7.38 -4.71 13.76
N TYR A 320 8.08 -3.83 14.49
CA TYR A 320 8.84 -2.77 13.84
C TYR A 320 10.07 -3.36 13.14
N SER A 321 10.28 -2.94 11.89
CA SER A 321 11.45 -3.29 11.10
C SER A 321 12.26 -2.06 10.71
N ARG A 322 13.48 -2.28 10.23
CA ARG A 322 14.28 -1.20 9.64
C ARG A 322 13.61 -0.58 8.43
N ASN A 323 12.85 -1.37 7.66
CA ASN A 323 12.11 -0.88 6.51
C ASN A 323 11.02 0.10 6.91
N HIS A 324 10.30 -0.18 8.00
CA HIS A 324 9.30 0.75 8.56
C HIS A 324 9.94 2.05 9.06
N LEU A 325 11.10 1.95 9.71
CA LEU A 325 11.85 3.13 10.14
C LEU A 325 12.33 3.95 8.93
N ASN A 326 12.84 3.32 7.88
CA ASN A 326 13.24 3.98 6.64
C ASN A 326 12.05 4.68 5.96
N GLU A 327 10.87 4.07 5.97
CA GLU A 327 9.65 4.69 5.44
C GLU A 327 9.25 5.92 6.26
N LEU A 328 9.30 5.83 7.59
CA LEU A 328 9.03 6.96 8.47
C LEU A 328 10.01 8.12 8.19
N LEU A 329 11.31 7.83 8.09
CA LEU A 329 12.34 8.81 7.76
C LEU A 329 12.07 9.45 6.40
N TYR A 330 11.77 8.64 5.38
CA TYR A 330 11.49 9.13 4.03
C TYR A 330 10.28 10.08 4.00
N VAL A 331 9.17 9.68 4.61
CA VAL A 331 7.95 10.49 4.64
C VAL A 331 8.17 11.81 5.37
N ARG A 332 8.84 11.77 6.54
CA ARG A 332 9.09 12.96 7.37
C ARG A 332 10.10 13.92 6.75
N PHE A 333 11.14 13.39 6.11
CA PHE A 333 12.21 14.24 5.57
C PHE A 333 11.88 14.82 4.20
N ARG A 334 11.17 14.08 3.36
CA ARG A 334 10.85 14.49 1.99
C ARG A 334 10.30 15.92 1.92
N GLU A 335 9.35 16.25 2.80
CA GLU A 335 8.72 17.56 2.80
C GLU A 335 9.68 18.66 3.29
N THR A 336 10.39 18.41 4.38
CA THR A 336 11.37 19.37 4.92
C THR A 336 12.51 19.60 3.94
N LEU A 337 13.06 18.54 3.34
CA LEU A 337 14.13 18.66 2.35
C LEU A 337 13.67 19.36 1.07
N ARG A 338 12.45 19.12 0.60
CA ARG A 338 11.86 19.85 -0.54
C ARG A 338 11.77 21.35 -0.26
N ARG A 339 11.33 21.72 0.94
CA ARG A 339 11.29 23.15 1.35
C ARG A 339 12.67 23.76 1.41
N ARG A 340 13.67 23.06 1.97
CA ARG A 340 15.07 23.51 2.00
C ARG A 340 15.60 23.74 0.58
N VAL A 341 15.42 22.78 -0.30
CA VAL A 341 15.84 22.90 -1.71
C VAL A 341 15.17 24.10 -2.41
N LEU A 342 13.88 24.31 -2.16
CA LEU A 342 13.16 25.46 -2.73
C LEU A 342 13.75 26.80 -2.26
N ILE A 343 14.01 26.92 -0.96
CA ILE A 343 14.61 28.14 -0.38
C ILE A 343 16.01 28.38 -0.92
N LEU A 344 16.85 27.35 -0.98
CA LEU A 344 18.19 27.45 -1.54
C LEU A 344 18.16 27.89 -3.01
N ARG A 345 17.23 27.37 -3.81
CA ARG A 345 17.05 27.80 -5.20
C ARG A 345 16.65 29.28 -5.31
N VAL A 346 15.75 29.73 -4.44
CA VAL A 346 15.34 31.14 -4.39
C VAL A 346 16.50 32.03 -3.96
N GLN A 347 17.25 31.63 -2.95
CA GLN A 347 18.42 32.34 -2.48
C GLN A 347 19.50 32.47 -3.59
N ASN A 348 19.80 31.34 -4.26
CA ASN A 348 20.74 31.31 -5.36
C ASN A 348 20.32 32.28 -6.49
N GLU A 349 19.04 32.26 -6.86
CA GLU A 349 18.52 33.19 -7.87
C GLU A 349 18.66 34.65 -7.44
N ILE A 350 18.38 34.98 -6.17
CA ILE A 350 18.57 36.33 -5.63
C ILE A 350 20.05 36.71 -5.67
N PHE A 351 20.98 35.86 -5.30
CA PHE A 351 22.41 36.15 -5.35
C PHE A 351 22.91 36.38 -6.78
N ARG A 352 22.43 35.59 -7.75
CA ARG A 352 22.73 35.83 -9.17
C ARG A 352 22.23 37.21 -9.67
N GLN A 353 21.03 37.59 -9.27
CA GLN A 353 20.48 38.91 -9.61
C GLN A 353 21.28 40.03 -8.95
N LEU A 354 21.69 39.88 -7.70
CA LEU A 354 22.55 40.86 -7.03
C LEU A 354 23.93 40.95 -7.68
N HIS A 355 24.49 39.86 -8.16
CA HIS A 355 25.73 39.83 -8.92
C HIS A 355 25.60 40.59 -10.24
N HIS A 356 24.53 40.35 -11.00
CA HIS A 356 24.24 41.13 -12.22
C HIS A 356 24.07 42.62 -11.96
N GLN A 357 23.65 43.02 -10.75
CA GLN A 357 23.57 44.42 -10.31
C GLN A 357 24.90 44.93 -9.73
N GLY A 358 25.97 44.15 -9.74
CA GLY A 358 27.27 44.51 -9.18
C GLY A 358 27.30 44.66 -7.66
N LYS A 359 26.32 44.12 -6.94
CA LYS A 359 26.20 44.22 -5.47
C LYS A 359 26.90 43.09 -4.70
N VAL A 360 27.16 41.98 -5.35
CA VAL A 360 27.91 40.85 -4.82
C VAL A 360 28.92 40.37 -5.84
N SER A 361 30.00 39.75 -5.37
CA SER A 361 31.06 39.20 -6.21
C SER A 361 30.68 37.79 -6.73
N GLU A 362 31.37 37.34 -7.78
CA GLU A 362 31.24 36.00 -8.33
C GLU A 362 31.60 34.92 -7.28
N TRP A 363 32.61 35.24 -6.43
CA TRP A 363 32.99 34.34 -5.32
C TRP A 363 31.86 34.13 -4.32
N GLU A 364 31.10 35.20 -3.97
CA GLU A 364 29.96 35.12 -3.05
C GLU A 364 28.83 34.30 -3.66
N VAL A 365 28.57 34.40 -4.97
CA VAL A 365 27.62 33.54 -5.68
C VAL A 365 28.07 32.10 -5.61
N GLY A 366 29.33 31.78 -5.86
CA GLY A 366 29.88 30.44 -5.78
C GLY A 366 29.80 29.82 -4.38
N GLN A 367 29.81 30.63 -3.32
CA GLN A 367 29.59 30.10 -1.92
C GLN A 367 28.15 29.67 -1.67
N VAL A 368 27.17 30.21 -2.38
CA VAL A 368 25.75 29.82 -2.24
C VAL A 368 25.39 28.63 -3.14
N GLU A 369 26.15 28.44 -4.26
CA GLU A 369 25.94 27.33 -5.18
C GLU A 369 26.50 25.98 -4.68
N ASN A 370 27.54 26.01 -3.83
CA ASN A 370 28.17 24.85 -3.21
C ASN A 370 27.56 24.51 -1.84
#